data_cce8e7c40a2c9215f52fb556d17cb9d0
#
_entry.id   cce8e7c40a2c9215f52fb556d17cb9d0
#
_cell.length_a   1.000
_cell.length_b   1.000
_cell.length_c   1.000
_cell.angle_alpha   90.00
_cell.angle_beta   90.00
_cell.angle_gamma   90.00
#
_symmetry.space_group_name_H-M   'P 1'
#
loop_
_entity.id
_entity.type
_entity.pdbx_description
1 polymer ?
#
loop_
_entity_poly.entity_id
_entity_poly.type
_entity_poly.pdbx_seq_one_letter_code
_entity_poly.pdbx_strand_id
1 'polypeptide(L)'
;TRRQRQMCIRDSTESALSKIIKTGYGLLDLKTFFTSGEKESRAWAAKKYFNAYECSGIIHTDIQKGFIRAETVSYDDYIKSGSEQASKANGVWRQEGKDYIVTEGDVIYFRFNV
;
A
#
# COMPACT_ATOMS: atom_id res chain seq x y z
N THR A 1 27.12 -16.87 0.90
CA THR A 1 26.06 -17.85 0.96
C THR A 1 25.30 -17.89 -0.36
N ARG A 2 24.58 -18.93 -0.55
CA ARG A 2 23.71 -19.02 -1.71
C ARG A 2 22.77 -17.80 -1.79
N ARG A 3 22.26 -17.40 -0.66
CA ARG A 3 21.38 -16.25 -0.57
C ARG A 3 22.10 -14.96 -0.94
N GLN A 4 23.31 -14.78 -0.45
CA GLN A 4 24.08 -13.59 -0.78
C GLN A 4 24.52 -13.57 -2.22
N ARG A 5 24.95 -14.70 -2.73
CA ARG A 5 25.29 -14.82 -4.12
C ARG A 5 24.08 -14.58 -5.02
N GLN A 6 22.94 -15.13 -4.61
CA GLN A 6 21.71 -14.87 -5.31
C GLN A 6 21.29 -13.41 -5.16
N MET A 7 21.63 -12.78 -4.03
CA MET A 7 21.36 -11.36 -3.87
C MET A 7 22.16 -10.52 -4.85
N CYS A 8 23.41 -10.84 -5.09
CA CYS A 8 24.20 -10.11 -6.10
C CYS A 8 23.60 -10.26 -7.48
N ILE A 9 23.26 -11.48 -7.87
CA ILE A 9 22.60 -11.75 -9.14
C ILE A 9 21.19 -11.17 -9.13
N ARG A 10 20.51 -11.39 -8.04
CA ARG A 10 19.14 -10.93 -7.84
C ARG A 10 19.06 -9.42 -7.78
N ASP A 11 20.01 -8.78 -7.11
CA ASP A 11 20.04 -7.32 -7.04
C ASP A 11 20.15 -6.70 -8.43
N SER A 12 20.98 -7.24 -9.29
CA SER A 12 21.06 -6.78 -10.68
C SER A 12 19.75 -7.01 -11.42
N THR A 13 19.18 -8.21 -11.27
CA THR A 13 17.94 -8.59 -11.95
C THR A 13 16.75 -7.84 -11.38
N GLU A 14 16.65 -7.78 -10.07
CA GLU A 14 15.55 -7.11 -9.39
C GLU A 14 15.62 -5.61 -9.58
N SER A 15 16.81 -5.03 -9.63
CA SER A 15 16.95 -3.60 -9.89
C SER A 15 16.47 -3.26 -11.30
N ALA A 16 16.82 -4.08 -12.29
CA ALA A 16 16.35 -3.90 -13.65
C ALA A 16 14.84 -4.09 -13.73
N LEU A 17 14.34 -5.14 -13.10
CA LEU A 17 12.91 -5.41 -13.06
C LEU A 17 12.15 -4.29 -12.34
N SER A 18 12.68 -3.81 -11.21
CA SER A 18 12.08 -2.69 -10.49
C SER A 18 12.00 -1.44 -11.34
N LYS A 19 13.05 -1.15 -12.12
CA LYS A 19 13.07 -0.01 -13.03
C LYS A 19 12.00 -0.17 -14.11
N ILE A 20 11.87 -1.37 -14.67
CA ILE A 20 10.85 -1.65 -15.69
C ILE A 20 9.46 -1.46 -15.12
N ILE A 21 9.21 -1.99 -13.93
CA ILE A 21 7.92 -1.86 -13.25
C ILE A 21 7.62 -0.39 -12.96
N LYS A 22 8.57 0.35 -12.40
CA LYS A 22 8.39 1.76 -12.11
C LYS A 22 8.14 2.58 -13.36
N THR A 23 8.86 2.29 -14.44
CA THR A 23 8.66 2.95 -15.72
C THR A 23 7.27 2.63 -16.26
N GLY A 24 6.87 1.36 -16.22
CA GLY A 24 5.54 0.94 -16.64
C GLY A 24 4.44 1.62 -15.84
N TYR A 25 4.59 1.67 -14.53
CA TYR A 25 3.63 2.34 -13.65
C TYR A 25 3.58 3.85 -13.94
N GLY A 26 4.73 4.46 -14.18
CA GLY A 26 4.79 5.87 -14.55
C GLY A 26 4.06 6.16 -15.86
N LEU A 27 4.27 5.33 -16.86
CA LEU A 27 3.60 5.48 -18.15
C LEU A 27 2.09 5.25 -18.05
N LEU A 28 1.65 4.39 -17.13
CA LEU A 28 0.25 4.07 -16.93
C LEU A 28 -0.40 4.93 -15.84
N ASP A 29 0.38 5.83 -15.21
CA ASP A 29 -0.11 6.64 -14.09
C ASP A 29 -0.66 5.78 -12.95
N LEU A 30 0.07 4.73 -12.59
CA LEU A 30 -0.32 3.83 -11.52
C LEU A 30 0.50 4.04 -10.26
N LYS A 31 -0.10 3.69 -9.15
CA LYS A 31 0.56 3.62 -7.84
C LYS A 31 0.16 2.34 -7.16
N THR A 32 0.94 1.93 -6.16
CA THR A 32 0.68 0.74 -5.37
C THR A 32 0.31 1.14 -3.94
N PHE A 33 -0.72 0.52 -3.41
CA PHE A 33 -1.04 0.60 -1.99
C PHE A 33 -1.23 -0.81 -1.46
N PHE A 34 -1.14 -0.96 -0.14
CA PHE A 34 -1.22 -2.27 0.49
C PHE A 34 -2.40 -2.32 1.45
N THR A 35 -3.04 -3.50 1.52
CA THR A 35 -3.99 -3.79 2.58
C THR A 35 -3.42 -4.92 3.41
N SER A 36 -3.61 -4.86 4.72
CA SER A 36 -3.13 -5.87 5.64
C SER A 36 -4.27 -6.29 6.56
N GLY A 37 -4.46 -7.58 6.71
CA GLY A 37 -5.47 -8.15 7.58
C GLY A 37 -4.90 -9.33 8.35
N GLU A 38 -5.71 -9.93 9.19
CA GLU A 38 -5.27 -11.06 10.01
C GLU A 38 -4.83 -12.25 9.15
N LYS A 39 -5.49 -12.47 8.02
CA LYS A 39 -5.25 -13.64 7.20
C LYS A 39 -4.36 -13.40 6.01
N GLU A 40 -4.30 -12.18 5.51
CA GLU A 40 -3.47 -11.89 4.33
C GLU A 40 -3.13 -10.42 4.23
N SER A 41 -2.03 -10.18 3.52
CA SER A 41 -1.64 -8.83 3.09
C SER A 41 -1.57 -8.84 1.58
N ARG A 42 -2.08 -7.79 0.94
CA ARG A 42 -2.12 -7.71 -0.53
C ARG A 42 -1.66 -6.36 -1.02
N ALA A 43 -1.09 -6.37 -2.22
CA ALA A 43 -0.74 -5.15 -2.94
C ALA A 43 -1.80 -4.90 -4.01
N TRP A 44 -2.15 -3.65 -4.21
CA TRP A 44 -3.16 -3.23 -5.18
C TRP A 44 -2.60 -2.11 -6.04
N ALA A 45 -3.01 -2.07 -7.29
CA ALA A 45 -2.65 -1.01 -8.21
C ALA A 45 -3.84 -0.07 -8.39
N ALA A 46 -3.57 1.23 -8.40
CA ALA A 46 -4.58 2.25 -8.60
C ALA A 46 -4.02 3.38 -9.46
N LYS A 47 -4.89 4.18 -10.06
CA LYS A 47 -4.45 5.39 -10.74
C LYS A 47 -3.85 6.37 -9.73
N LYS A 48 -2.83 7.11 -10.14
CA LYS A 48 -2.12 8.03 -9.24
C LYS A 48 -3.03 9.06 -8.57
N TYR A 49 -4.08 9.48 -9.25
CA TYR A 49 -5.01 10.50 -8.76
C TYR A 49 -6.14 9.93 -7.89
N PHE A 50 -6.22 8.60 -7.72
CA PHE A 50 -7.29 8.00 -6.94
C PHE A 50 -7.18 8.37 -5.48
N ASN A 51 -8.33 8.73 -4.89
CA ASN A 51 -8.44 8.98 -3.45
C ASN A 51 -8.78 7.67 -2.71
N ALA A 52 -8.90 7.77 -1.39
CA ALA A 52 -9.17 6.61 -0.55
C ALA A 52 -10.50 5.93 -0.92
N TYR A 53 -11.51 6.72 -1.23
CA TYR A 53 -12.81 6.19 -1.64
C TYR A 53 -12.72 5.39 -2.92
N GLU A 54 -12.03 5.92 -3.93
CA GLU A 54 -11.84 5.24 -5.20
C GLU A 54 -10.99 3.98 -5.05
N CYS A 55 -9.95 4.04 -4.22
CA CYS A 55 -9.10 2.89 -3.93
C CYS A 55 -9.89 1.77 -3.24
N SER A 56 -10.81 2.11 -2.34
CA SER A 56 -11.63 1.11 -1.67
C SER A 56 -12.51 0.34 -2.66
N GLY A 57 -12.95 1.01 -3.71
CA GLY A 57 -13.75 0.38 -4.77
C GLY A 57 -12.97 -0.63 -5.60
N ILE A 58 -11.66 -0.49 -5.67
CA ILE A 58 -10.81 -1.47 -6.35
C ILE A 58 -10.85 -2.81 -5.60
N ILE A 59 -10.92 -2.75 -4.27
CA ILE A 59 -10.95 -3.93 -3.44
C ILE A 59 -12.32 -4.62 -3.53
N HIS A 60 -13.38 -3.85 -3.27
CA HIS A 60 -14.74 -4.37 -3.34
C HIS A 60 -15.73 -3.23 -3.32
N THR A 61 -16.81 -3.36 -4.09
CA THR A 61 -17.85 -2.33 -4.16
C THR A 61 -18.55 -2.11 -2.81
N ASP A 62 -18.69 -3.16 -2.01
CA ASP A 62 -19.33 -3.04 -0.70
C ASP A 62 -18.50 -2.20 0.27
N ILE A 63 -17.18 -2.32 0.18
CA ILE A 63 -16.28 -1.48 0.98
C ILE A 63 -16.43 -0.02 0.59
N GLN A 64 -16.51 0.25 -0.70
CA GLN A 64 -16.69 1.61 -1.21
C GLN A 64 -18.03 2.18 -0.77
N LYS A 65 -19.10 1.41 -0.91
CA LYS A 65 -20.44 1.86 -0.53
C LYS A 65 -20.55 2.17 0.95
N GLY A 66 -19.93 1.36 1.79
CA GLY A 66 -19.99 1.51 3.23
C GLY A 66 -18.83 2.30 3.81
N PHE A 67 -18.05 2.97 3.00
CA PHE A 67 -16.84 3.64 3.44
C PHE A 67 -17.08 4.61 4.59
N ILE A 68 -16.29 4.46 5.66
CA ILE A 68 -16.32 5.35 6.82
C ILE A 68 -15.06 6.19 6.84
N ARG A 69 -13.89 5.55 6.86
CA ARG A 69 -12.59 6.22 6.86
C ARG A 69 -11.50 5.24 6.42
N ALA A 70 -10.36 5.77 6.06
CA ALA A 70 -9.15 5.00 5.78
C ALA A 70 -8.15 5.24 6.90
N GLU A 71 -7.71 4.17 7.56
CA GLU A 71 -6.64 4.26 8.54
C GLU A 71 -5.35 3.90 7.83
N THR A 72 -4.42 4.84 7.78
CA THR A 72 -3.29 4.80 6.86
C THR A 72 -1.97 4.96 7.59
N VAL A 73 -0.99 4.20 7.17
CA VAL A 73 0.40 4.35 7.61
C VAL A 73 1.30 4.10 6.40
N SER A 74 2.40 4.86 6.29
CA SER A 74 3.33 4.60 5.20
C SER A 74 4.02 3.25 5.40
N TYR A 75 4.41 2.61 4.31
CA TYR A 75 5.08 1.32 4.37
C TYR A 75 6.34 1.39 5.25
N ASP A 76 7.15 2.43 5.05
CA ASP A 76 8.38 2.58 5.83
C ASP A 76 8.11 2.70 7.33
N ASP A 77 7.12 3.49 7.69
CA ASP A 77 6.74 3.66 9.09
C ASP A 77 6.16 2.38 9.68
N TYR A 78 5.38 1.64 8.88
CA TYR A 78 4.83 0.36 9.31
C TYR A 78 5.94 -0.66 9.61
N ILE A 79 6.91 -0.74 8.71
CA ILE A 79 8.03 -1.68 8.87
C ILE A 79 8.90 -1.29 10.06
N LYS A 80 9.20 0.00 10.22
CA LYS A 80 9.99 0.48 11.36
C LYS A 80 9.29 0.21 12.68
N SER A 81 7.99 0.36 12.72
CA SER A 81 7.20 0.11 13.92
C SER A 81 7.02 -1.38 14.21
N GLY A 82 6.97 -2.19 13.17
CA GLY A 82 6.90 -3.64 13.29
C GLY A 82 5.50 -4.23 13.36
N SER A 83 4.49 -3.43 13.67
CA SER A 83 3.11 -3.92 13.75
C SER A 83 2.11 -2.77 13.71
N GLU A 84 0.84 -3.12 13.57
CA GLU A 84 -0.25 -2.16 13.64
C GLU A 84 -0.29 -1.43 14.98
N GLN A 85 -0.17 -2.19 16.07
CA GLN A 85 -0.21 -1.61 17.42
C GLN A 85 0.97 -0.67 17.65
N ALA A 86 2.16 -1.08 17.22
CA ALA A 86 3.34 -0.25 17.36
C ALA A 86 3.25 1.01 16.52
N SER A 87 2.66 0.92 15.33
CA SER A 87 2.44 2.09 14.47
C SER A 87 1.52 3.10 15.15
N LYS A 88 0.47 2.63 15.80
CA LYS A 88 -0.43 3.49 16.57
C LYS A 88 0.29 4.13 17.75
N ALA A 89 1.07 3.35 18.47
CA ALA A 89 1.82 3.83 19.63
C ALA A 89 2.87 4.87 19.25
N ASN A 90 3.48 4.71 18.08
CA ASN A 90 4.49 5.64 17.56
C ASN A 90 3.91 6.90 16.92
N GLY A 91 2.58 6.99 16.81
CA GLY A 91 1.93 8.17 16.27
C GLY A 91 2.02 8.31 14.75
N VAL A 92 2.39 7.24 14.05
CA VAL A 92 2.49 7.26 12.57
C VAL A 92 1.21 6.79 11.91
N TRP A 93 0.26 6.32 12.68
CA TRP A 93 -1.04 5.85 12.21
C TRP A 93 -1.97 7.05 12.01
N ARG A 94 -2.51 7.21 10.82
CA ARG A 94 -3.34 8.36 10.46
C ARG A 94 -4.75 7.90 10.12
N GLN A 95 -5.72 8.76 10.41
CA GLN A 95 -7.10 8.55 9.96
C GLN A 95 -7.41 9.57 8.87
N GLU A 96 -7.80 9.07 7.71
CA GLU A 96 -8.05 9.90 6.53
C GLU A 96 -9.46 9.70 6.00
N GLY A 97 -10.00 10.74 5.41
CA GLY A 97 -11.34 10.68 4.81
C GLY A 97 -11.34 10.24 3.35
N LYS A 98 -12.51 10.32 2.74
CA LYS A 98 -12.71 9.89 1.35
C LYS A 98 -11.79 10.62 0.36
N ASP A 99 -11.53 11.88 0.60
CA ASP A 99 -10.80 12.74 -0.33
C ASP A 99 -9.29 12.62 -0.22
N TYR A 100 -8.79 11.84 0.73
CA TYR A 100 -7.35 11.63 0.88
C TYR A 100 -6.78 10.98 -0.38
N ILE A 101 -5.80 11.62 -0.98
CA ILE A 101 -5.11 11.05 -2.14
C ILE A 101 -4.09 10.03 -1.65
N VAL A 102 -4.32 8.77 -1.95
CA VAL A 102 -3.45 7.69 -1.50
C VAL A 102 -2.07 7.86 -2.10
N THR A 103 -1.05 7.70 -1.27
CA THR A 103 0.35 7.84 -1.67
C THR A 103 0.95 6.47 -1.96
N GLU A 104 1.89 6.43 -2.89
CA GLU A 104 2.62 5.20 -3.21
C GLU A 104 3.17 4.56 -1.95
N GLY A 105 2.85 3.28 -1.76
CA GLY A 105 3.35 2.52 -0.63
C GLY A 105 2.56 2.67 0.65
N ASP A 106 1.41 3.34 0.64
CA ASP A 106 0.57 3.42 1.83
C ASP A 106 0.02 2.04 2.19
N VAL A 107 0.04 1.74 3.49
CA VAL A 107 -0.66 0.58 4.05
C VAL A 107 -1.98 1.09 4.62
N ILE A 108 -3.10 0.58 4.13
CA ILE A 108 -4.41 1.14 4.42
C ILE A 108 -5.33 0.08 5.03
N TYR A 109 -6.02 0.47 6.08
CA TYR A 109 -7.10 -0.32 6.69
C TYR A 109 -8.39 0.45 6.45
N PHE A 110 -9.20 -0.02 5.52
CA PHE A 110 -10.48 0.63 5.23
C PHE A 110 -11.51 0.24 6.28
N ARG A 111 -12.08 1.22 6.93
CA ARG A 111 -13.21 1.02 7.85
C ARG A 111 -14.49 1.26 7.07
N PHE A 112 -15.36 0.31 7.10
CA PHE A 112 -16.61 0.38 6.34
C PHE A 112 -17.74 -0.29 7.12
N ASN A 113 -18.96 0.07 6.76
CA ASN A 113 -20.16 -0.47 7.34
C ASN A 113 -21.06 -0.99 6.22
N VAL A 114 -21.36 -2.27 6.27
CA VAL A 114 -22.14 -2.91 5.20
C VAL A 114 -23.54 -3.22 5.72
#